data_c08c5d4b5ca01e8941efcd070b1a9b6a
#
_entry.id   c08c5d4b5ca01e8941efcd070b1a9b6a
#
_cell.length_a   1.000
_cell.length_b   1.000
_cell.length_c   1.000
_cell.angle_alpha   90.00
_cell.angle_beta   90.00
_cell.angle_gamma   90.00
#
_symmetry.space_group_name_H-M   'P 1'
#
loop_
_entity.id
_entity.type
_entity.pdbx_description
1 polymer ?
#
loop_
_entity_poly.entity_id
_entity_poly.type
_entity_poly.pdbx_seq_one_letter_code
_entity_poly.pdbx_strand_id
1 'polypeptide(L)'
;MPIVSELILSLMLTASLSAGAPLSAPPGLAVSLPAITAQAQQLHTPLMILHAGGVTPEGVTGSNSLEALEHSYENGFRLLELSWTCDGELVCVHDWNAFYGRILDTDSPTLAQFEAVRDSTYGFTSLTLDHLIAWLREHPGVSIVTDIKEDCAAGAALIAQRCPDLRSRFIIQIYHPEEYDQVADLGFEHIILTVYQMSWSEKQDTAALVRFAAEHPLEGITFPAELADTPGYVEALLEAQVPLFVHTVNDPADQAALVRQGISGIYTDLGAPAPQE
;
A
#
# COMPACT_ATOMS: atom_id res chain seq x y z
N MET A 1 -13.69 -62.41 -11.47
CA MET A 1 -12.45 -62.02 -10.82
C MET A 1 -11.51 -61.52 -11.87
N PRO A 2 -11.27 -60.25 -11.92
CA PRO A 2 -9.98 -59.70 -11.59
C PRO A 2 -10.12 -58.46 -10.71
N ILE A 3 -9.09 -58.26 -9.94
CA ILE A 3 -8.84 -57.25 -8.96
C ILE A 3 -8.55 -55.93 -9.68
N VAL A 4 -9.37 -54.93 -9.48
CA VAL A 4 -9.08 -53.55 -9.91
C VAL A 4 -8.14 -52.94 -8.88
N SER A 5 -6.89 -52.82 -9.26
CA SER A 5 -5.85 -52.15 -8.50
C SER A 5 -6.11 -50.64 -8.53
N GLU A 6 -6.52 -50.07 -7.41
CA GLU A 6 -6.55 -48.64 -7.20
C GLU A 6 -5.12 -48.09 -7.23
N LEU A 7 -4.78 -47.41 -8.30
CA LEU A 7 -3.63 -46.51 -8.32
C LEU A 7 -4.06 -45.20 -7.65
N ILE A 8 -3.95 -45.16 -6.34
CA ILE A 8 -3.89 -43.90 -5.61
C ILE A 8 -2.53 -43.30 -5.95
N LEU A 9 -2.53 -42.42 -6.94
CA LEU A 9 -1.41 -41.54 -7.20
C LEU A 9 -1.36 -40.51 -6.06
N SER A 10 -0.70 -40.95 -4.98
CA SER A 10 -0.27 -40.04 -3.93
C SER A 10 0.77 -39.13 -4.54
N LEU A 11 0.31 -38.00 -5.10
CA LEU A 11 1.18 -36.88 -5.37
C LEU A 11 1.57 -36.30 -4.00
N MET A 12 2.58 -36.95 -3.40
CA MET A 12 3.36 -36.28 -2.37
C MET A 12 4.03 -35.10 -3.06
N LEU A 13 3.32 -33.98 -3.11
CA LEU A 13 3.95 -32.69 -3.24
C LEU A 13 4.78 -32.53 -1.96
N THR A 14 6.00 -33.07 -2.00
CA THR A 14 7.05 -32.59 -1.14
C THR A 14 7.23 -31.13 -1.54
N ALA A 15 6.42 -30.24 -0.94
CA ALA A 15 6.78 -28.87 -0.84
C ALA A 15 8.10 -28.85 -0.06
N SER A 16 9.19 -28.95 -0.78
CA SER A 16 10.43 -28.36 -0.31
C SER A 16 10.05 -26.91 -0.04
N LEU A 17 9.92 -26.57 1.21
CA LEU A 17 10.01 -25.20 1.71
C LEU A 17 11.43 -24.72 1.37
N SER A 18 11.68 -24.49 0.09
CA SER A 18 12.79 -23.63 -0.30
C SER A 18 12.40 -22.26 0.18
N ALA A 19 13.18 -21.76 1.11
CA ALA A 19 13.15 -20.38 1.62
C ALA A 19 12.63 -19.40 0.57
N GLY A 20 11.58 -18.67 0.96
CA GLY A 20 11.01 -17.50 0.33
C GLY A 20 11.51 -17.11 -1.05
N ALA A 21 10.98 -17.74 -2.09
CA ALA A 21 10.95 -17.02 -3.36
C ALA A 21 9.89 -15.94 -3.21
N PRO A 22 10.23 -14.66 -3.40
CA PRO A 22 9.24 -13.61 -3.45
C PRO A 22 8.19 -13.96 -4.50
N LEU A 23 6.93 -13.59 -4.27
CA LEU A 23 5.88 -13.65 -5.28
C LEU A 23 6.25 -12.69 -6.41
N SER A 24 7.19 -13.09 -7.26
CA SER A 24 7.63 -12.29 -8.38
C SER A 24 6.63 -12.42 -9.51
N ALA A 25 5.96 -11.33 -9.84
CA ALA A 25 5.29 -11.21 -11.11
C ALA A 25 6.32 -11.39 -12.23
N PRO A 26 6.01 -12.14 -13.30
CA PRO A 26 6.89 -12.20 -14.45
C PRO A 26 7.09 -10.80 -15.01
N PRO A 27 8.31 -10.45 -15.49
CA PRO A 27 8.58 -9.13 -16.02
C PRO A 27 7.59 -8.82 -17.15
N GLY A 28 6.87 -7.72 -17.00
CA GLY A 28 5.95 -7.19 -18.02
C GLY A 28 4.46 -7.44 -17.79
N LEU A 29 4.03 -8.10 -16.71
CA LEU A 29 2.62 -8.19 -16.34
C LEU A 29 2.38 -7.36 -15.08
N ALA A 30 1.57 -6.32 -15.19
CA ALA A 30 0.98 -5.67 -14.02
C ALA A 30 0.06 -6.72 -13.35
N VAL A 31 0.41 -7.17 -12.17
CA VAL A 31 -0.46 -8.04 -11.38
C VAL A 31 -1.34 -7.14 -10.54
N SER A 32 -2.65 -7.24 -10.71
CA SER A 32 -3.59 -6.43 -9.95
C SER A 32 -3.56 -6.81 -8.46
N LEU A 33 -3.82 -5.85 -7.60
CA LEU A 33 -3.94 -6.06 -6.16
C LEU A 33 -4.92 -7.19 -5.82
N PRO A 34 -6.12 -7.28 -6.42
CA PRO A 34 -7.04 -8.40 -6.18
C PRO A 34 -6.45 -9.77 -6.47
N ALA A 35 -5.66 -9.90 -7.54
CA ALA A 35 -5.04 -11.18 -7.87
C ALA A 35 -3.99 -11.60 -6.83
N ILE A 36 -3.18 -10.67 -6.36
CA ILE A 36 -2.21 -10.92 -5.30
C ILE A 36 -2.91 -11.17 -3.97
N THR A 37 -3.95 -10.41 -3.64
CA THR A 37 -4.73 -10.59 -2.42
C THR A 37 -5.41 -11.96 -2.40
N ALA A 38 -6.04 -12.38 -3.51
CA ALA A 38 -6.64 -13.69 -3.62
C ALA A 38 -5.61 -14.83 -3.43
N GLN A 39 -4.41 -14.65 -3.95
CA GLN A 39 -3.32 -15.61 -3.76
C GLN A 39 -2.82 -15.62 -2.30
N ALA A 40 -2.69 -14.45 -1.68
CA ALA A 40 -2.31 -14.31 -0.27
C ALA A 40 -3.35 -14.97 0.64
N GLN A 41 -4.63 -14.77 0.38
CA GLN A 41 -5.73 -15.43 1.12
C GLN A 41 -5.68 -16.95 1.01
N GLN A 42 -5.38 -17.50 -0.18
CA GLN A 42 -5.22 -18.93 -0.36
C GLN A 42 -4.04 -19.51 0.44
N LEU A 43 -2.99 -18.73 0.60
CA LEU A 43 -1.79 -19.13 1.35
C LEU A 43 -1.89 -18.82 2.85
N HIS A 44 -2.97 -18.19 3.30
CA HIS A 44 -3.13 -17.65 4.67
C HIS A 44 -2.03 -16.66 5.06
N THR A 45 -1.44 -15.98 4.07
CA THR A 45 -0.39 -14.98 4.26
C THR A 45 -0.99 -13.61 3.89
N PRO A 46 -0.96 -12.63 4.77
CA PRO A 46 -1.50 -11.30 4.45
C PRO A 46 -0.64 -10.62 3.39
N LEU A 47 -1.27 -9.77 2.59
CA LEU A 47 -0.55 -8.83 1.76
C LEU A 47 0.11 -7.78 2.65
N MET A 48 1.41 -7.60 2.49
CA MET A 48 2.14 -6.56 3.22
C MET A 48 2.25 -5.31 2.35
N ILE A 49 1.81 -4.18 2.89
CA ILE A 49 1.97 -2.86 2.28
C ILE A 49 2.96 -2.09 3.15
N LEU A 50 4.10 -1.73 2.57
CA LEU A 50 5.16 -1.08 3.33
C LEU A 50 4.88 0.41 3.47
N HIS A 51 4.56 0.83 4.68
CA HIS A 51 4.29 2.23 5.05
C HIS A 51 5.54 3.07 4.84
N ALA A 52 5.37 4.27 4.30
CA ALA A 52 6.46 5.21 3.97
C ALA A 52 7.63 4.59 3.18
N GLY A 53 7.31 3.66 2.27
CA GLY A 53 8.29 2.92 1.49
C GLY A 53 8.96 1.78 2.24
N GLY A 54 8.74 1.64 3.55
CA GLY A 54 9.38 0.68 4.43
C GLY A 54 10.44 1.31 5.34
N VAL A 55 11.48 0.53 5.65
CA VAL A 55 12.57 0.91 6.55
C VAL A 55 13.89 1.04 5.79
N THR A 56 14.72 2.03 6.12
CA THR A 56 16.07 2.13 5.56
C THR A 56 17.01 1.06 6.13
N PRO A 57 18.17 0.79 5.51
CA PRO A 57 19.17 -0.12 6.07
C PRO A 57 19.62 0.24 7.50
N GLU A 58 19.59 1.53 7.85
CA GLU A 58 19.94 2.05 9.17
C GLU A 58 18.76 1.98 10.17
N GLY A 59 17.61 1.47 9.77
CA GLY A 59 16.43 1.30 10.63
C GLY A 59 15.54 2.54 10.74
N VAL A 60 15.65 3.50 9.83
CA VAL A 60 14.77 4.68 9.83
C VAL A 60 13.45 4.32 9.16
N THR A 61 12.34 4.51 9.86
CA THR A 61 10.97 4.38 9.35
C THR A 61 10.38 5.76 9.04
N GLY A 62 9.30 5.80 8.25
CA GLY A 62 8.61 7.06 7.93
C GLY A 62 9.36 7.98 6.96
N SER A 63 10.40 7.48 6.31
CA SER A 63 11.30 8.33 5.52
C SER A 63 10.78 8.65 4.11
N ASN A 64 9.95 7.81 3.51
CA ASN A 64 9.56 7.90 2.09
C ASN A 64 10.79 8.05 1.15
N SER A 65 11.90 7.40 1.51
CA SER A 65 13.20 7.60 0.88
C SER A 65 13.55 6.55 -0.17
N LEU A 66 14.54 6.88 -1.00
CA LEU A 66 15.11 5.93 -1.96
C LEU A 66 15.67 4.70 -1.25
N GLU A 67 16.39 4.90 -0.14
CA GLU A 67 17.02 3.81 0.63
C GLU A 67 15.98 2.88 1.23
N ALA A 68 14.83 3.40 1.68
CA ALA A 68 13.72 2.57 2.16
C ALA A 68 13.11 1.74 1.02
N LEU A 69 12.89 2.36 -0.15
CA LEU A 69 12.41 1.67 -1.34
C LEU A 69 13.35 0.55 -1.78
N GLU A 70 14.64 0.84 -1.87
CA GLU A 70 15.67 -0.12 -2.30
C GLU A 70 15.86 -1.26 -1.28
N HIS A 71 15.93 -0.92 0.01
CA HIS A 71 16.10 -1.92 1.08
C HIS A 71 14.92 -2.89 1.15
N SER A 72 13.72 -2.40 0.86
CA SER A 72 12.48 -3.18 0.93
C SER A 72 12.02 -3.72 -0.42
N TYR A 73 12.86 -3.67 -1.44
CA TYR A 73 12.54 -3.95 -2.83
C TYR A 73 12.28 -5.44 -3.10
N GLU A 74 11.84 -6.25 -2.38
CA GLU A 74 11.51 -7.63 -2.75
C GLU A 74 10.03 -7.81 -3.10
N ASN A 75 9.58 -7.19 -4.19
CA ASN A 75 8.23 -7.35 -4.75
C ASN A 75 7.10 -7.05 -3.74
N GLY A 76 6.42 -5.99 -3.93
CA GLY A 76 5.29 -5.66 -3.10
C GLY A 76 4.80 -4.26 -3.33
N PHE A 77 3.71 -3.98 -2.66
CA PHE A 77 3.10 -2.67 -2.65
C PHE A 77 3.80 -1.80 -1.61
N ARG A 78 4.00 -0.54 -1.97
CA ARG A 78 4.57 0.48 -1.09
C ARG A 78 3.53 1.57 -0.91
N LEU A 79 3.27 1.95 0.32
CA LEU A 79 2.55 3.18 0.60
C LEU A 79 3.58 4.30 0.64
N LEU A 80 3.36 5.31 -0.18
CA LEU A 80 4.13 6.55 -0.14
C LEU A 80 3.19 7.72 0.12
N GLU A 81 3.50 8.43 1.17
CA GLU A 81 2.89 9.73 1.43
C GLU A 81 3.49 10.75 0.47
N LEU A 82 2.62 11.46 -0.21
CA LEU A 82 2.96 12.52 -1.15
C LEU A 82 2.39 13.83 -0.64
N SER A 83 3.25 14.77 -0.34
CA SER A 83 2.89 16.10 0.14
C SER A 83 3.08 17.15 -0.95
N TRP A 84 2.22 18.16 -0.91
CA TRP A 84 2.29 19.28 -1.85
C TRP A 84 3.37 20.29 -1.44
N THR A 85 4.15 20.74 -2.42
CA THR A 85 4.94 21.97 -2.30
C THR A 85 4.06 23.18 -2.56
N CYS A 86 4.45 24.36 -2.10
CA CYS A 86 3.66 25.58 -2.29
C CYS A 86 3.58 26.04 -3.75
N ASP A 87 4.44 25.53 -4.62
CA ASP A 87 4.43 25.77 -6.07
C ASP A 87 3.73 24.64 -6.86
N GLY A 88 3.02 23.73 -6.17
CA GLY A 88 2.09 22.79 -6.78
C GLY A 88 2.73 21.52 -7.33
N GLU A 89 3.84 21.09 -6.75
CA GLU A 89 4.49 19.82 -7.08
C GLU A 89 4.31 18.81 -5.95
N LEU A 90 4.38 17.51 -6.27
CA LEU A 90 4.34 16.42 -5.28
C LEU A 90 5.75 15.92 -4.96
N VAL A 91 5.98 15.71 -3.67
CA VAL A 91 7.21 15.12 -3.14
C VAL A 91 6.90 14.04 -2.13
N CYS A 92 7.75 13.03 -1.99
CA CYS A 92 7.56 11.92 -1.06
C CYS A 92 7.94 12.35 0.35
N VAL A 93 6.98 12.88 1.08
CA VAL A 93 7.15 13.35 2.47
C VAL A 93 5.92 12.95 3.27
N HIS A 94 6.16 12.29 4.40
CA HIS A 94 5.10 11.89 5.32
C HIS A 94 4.52 13.08 6.09
N ASP A 95 5.40 13.89 6.66
CA ASP A 95 5.09 15.07 7.45
C ASP A 95 6.26 16.05 7.36
N TRP A 96 6.00 17.28 6.93
CA TRP A 96 7.01 18.32 6.83
C TRP A 96 7.74 18.55 8.16
N ASN A 97 7.01 18.54 9.27
CA ASN A 97 7.57 18.81 10.58
C ASN A 97 8.47 17.69 11.11
N ALA A 98 8.24 16.45 10.69
CA ALA A 98 9.02 15.31 11.15
C ALA A 98 10.47 15.38 10.67
N PHE A 99 10.69 15.75 9.40
CA PHE A 99 12.01 15.70 8.78
C PHE A 99 12.50 17.06 8.26
N TYR A 100 11.67 17.90 7.67
CA TYR A 100 12.10 19.04 6.89
C TYR A 100 11.77 20.40 7.49
N GLY A 101 10.70 20.53 8.26
CA GLY A 101 10.20 21.80 8.76
C GLY A 101 11.21 22.62 9.55
N ARG A 102 12.06 21.95 10.34
CA ARG A 102 13.12 22.61 11.11
C ARG A 102 14.27 23.16 10.25
N ILE A 103 14.53 22.53 9.10
CA ILE A 103 15.64 22.87 8.22
C ILE A 103 15.24 23.97 7.27
N LEU A 104 14.01 23.84 6.73
CA LEU A 104 13.49 24.76 5.74
C LEU A 104 12.84 25.99 6.41
N ASP A 105 12.61 25.95 7.73
CA ASP A 105 11.90 26.97 8.49
C ASP A 105 10.53 27.33 7.87
N THR A 106 9.89 26.32 7.27
CA THR A 106 8.58 26.40 6.64
C THR A 106 7.95 25.02 6.56
N ASP A 107 6.64 24.94 6.70
CA ASP A 107 5.80 23.75 6.48
C ASP A 107 5.25 23.65 5.05
N SER A 108 5.61 24.61 4.19
CA SER A 108 5.18 24.67 2.80
C SER A 108 6.31 25.17 1.91
N PRO A 109 7.37 24.36 1.66
CA PRO A 109 8.48 24.75 0.82
C PRO A 109 8.11 24.69 -0.67
N THR A 110 8.90 25.39 -1.49
CA THR A 110 8.90 25.18 -2.93
C THR A 110 9.65 23.88 -3.27
N LEU A 111 9.41 23.32 -4.48
CA LEU A 111 10.17 22.19 -4.99
C LEU A 111 11.68 22.46 -4.94
N ALA A 112 12.11 23.62 -5.38
CA ALA A 112 13.54 23.99 -5.39
C ALA A 112 14.15 24.03 -3.98
N GLN A 113 13.41 24.49 -2.97
CA GLN A 113 13.86 24.44 -1.56
C GLN A 113 13.98 22.99 -1.06
N PHE A 114 12.99 22.16 -1.38
CA PHE A 114 13.04 20.73 -1.03
C PHE A 114 14.22 20.02 -1.70
N GLU A 115 14.44 20.22 -2.99
CA GLU A 115 15.57 19.62 -3.72
C GLU A 115 16.93 20.04 -3.18
N ALA A 116 17.06 21.26 -2.67
CA ALA A 116 18.32 21.74 -2.08
C ALA A 116 18.73 20.99 -0.81
N VAL A 117 17.80 20.32 -0.13
CA VAL A 117 18.05 19.61 1.15
C VAL A 117 17.82 18.10 1.09
N ARG A 118 17.24 17.59 -0.01
CA ARG A 118 16.78 16.21 -0.12
C ARG A 118 17.86 15.14 0.07
N ASP A 119 19.11 15.41 -0.26
CA ASP A 119 20.18 14.41 -0.30
C ASP A 119 21.10 14.41 0.95
N SER A 120 20.91 15.33 1.90
CA SER A 120 22.03 15.61 2.80
C SER A 120 21.73 15.66 4.28
N THR A 121 20.47 15.64 4.70
CA THR A 121 20.20 16.08 6.05
C THR A 121 19.93 14.95 7.03
N TYR A 122 19.36 13.85 6.58
CA TYR A 122 18.94 12.74 7.46
C TYR A 122 19.64 11.42 7.15
N GLY A 123 20.63 11.43 6.27
CA GLY A 123 21.33 10.21 5.87
C GLY A 123 20.55 9.33 4.89
N PHE A 124 19.49 9.88 4.29
CA PHE A 124 18.74 9.24 3.23
C PHE A 124 18.32 10.24 2.15
N THR A 125 17.99 9.74 0.98
CA THR A 125 17.61 10.52 -0.21
C THR A 125 16.08 10.58 -0.34
N SER A 126 15.51 11.78 -0.22
CA SER A 126 14.09 11.98 -0.44
C SER A 126 13.75 12.12 -1.93
N LEU A 127 12.54 11.76 -2.30
CA LEU A 127 12.11 11.66 -3.68
C LEU A 127 11.12 12.77 -4.03
N THR A 128 11.29 13.39 -5.19
CA THR A 128 10.20 14.11 -5.86
C THR A 128 9.34 13.10 -6.63
N LEU A 129 8.17 13.52 -7.11
CA LEU A 129 7.35 12.66 -7.98
C LEU A 129 8.14 12.21 -9.21
N ASP A 130 8.93 13.07 -9.82
CA ASP A 130 9.72 12.72 -11.02
C ASP A 130 10.82 11.68 -10.69
N HIS A 131 11.45 11.76 -9.53
CA HIS A 131 12.41 10.73 -9.07
C HIS A 131 11.70 9.40 -8.81
N LEU A 132 10.52 9.41 -8.18
CA LEU A 132 9.72 8.21 -7.98
C LEU A 132 9.31 7.56 -9.32
N ILE A 133 8.87 8.36 -10.28
CA ILE A 133 8.52 7.89 -11.63
C ILE A 133 9.73 7.25 -12.33
N ALA A 134 10.90 7.87 -12.25
CA ALA A 134 12.13 7.31 -12.81
C ALA A 134 12.48 5.98 -12.14
N TRP A 135 12.42 5.92 -10.81
CA TRP A 135 12.67 4.70 -10.06
C TRP A 135 11.69 3.58 -10.42
N LEU A 136 10.40 3.89 -10.54
CA LEU A 136 9.38 2.91 -10.95
C LEU A 136 9.66 2.32 -12.33
N ARG A 137 10.19 3.09 -13.28
CA ARG A 137 10.53 2.57 -14.61
C ARG A 137 11.65 1.54 -14.58
N GLU A 138 12.57 1.68 -13.64
CA GLU A 138 13.67 0.74 -13.44
C GLU A 138 13.25 -0.50 -12.61
N HIS A 139 12.11 -0.45 -11.92
CA HIS A 139 11.63 -1.49 -11.02
C HIS A 139 10.24 -2.03 -11.42
N PRO A 140 10.14 -2.85 -12.48
CA PRO A 140 8.87 -3.19 -13.14
C PRO A 140 7.88 -4.00 -12.28
N GLY A 141 8.29 -4.55 -11.15
CA GLY A 141 7.43 -5.37 -10.27
C GLY A 141 6.76 -4.60 -9.13
N VAL A 142 6.99 -3.30 -8.99
CA VAL A 142 6.50 -2.50 -7.86
C VAL A 142 5.25 -1.72 -8.23
N SER A 143 4.28 -1.68 -7.33
CA SER A 143 3.15 -0.76 -7.35
C SER A 143 3.19 0.15 -6.13
N ILE A 144 2.71 1.37 -6.29
CA ILE A 144 2.66 2.39 -5.26
C ILE A 144 1.21 2.60 -4.84
N VAL A 145 0.94 2.45 -3.55
CA VAL A 145 -0.27 2.95 -2.92
C VAL A 145 0.02 4.40 -2.52
N THR A 146 -0.75 5.34 -3.05
CA THR A 146 -0.55 6.76 -2.75
C THR A 146 -1.23 7.13 -1.44
N ASP A 147 -0.62 8.01 -0.66
CA ASP A 147 -1.23 8.65 0.49
C ASP A 147 -1.07 10.18 0.34
N ILE A 148 -2.01 10.79 -0.38
CA ILE A 148 -2.04 12.24 -0.64
C ILE A 148 -3.13 12.84 0.24
N LYS A 149 -2.77 13.25 1.45
CA LYS A 149 -3.73 13.69 2.48
C LYS A 149 -4.43 14.99 2.16
N GLU A 150 -3.85 15.81 1.30
CA GLU A 150 -4.38 17.09 0.86
C GLU A 150 -4.68 17.03 -0.64
N ASP A 151 -5.93 17.25 -1.03
CA ASP A 151 -6.37 17.25 -2.43
C ASP A 151 -5.91 16.02 -3.24
N CYS A 152 -6.40 14.86 -2.82
CA CYS A 152 -6.09 13.56 -3.43
C CYS A 152 -6.39 13.54 -4.93
N ALA A 153 -7.51 14.13 -5.36
CA ALA A 153 -7.91 14.14 -6.77
C ALA A 153 -6.96 14.97 -7.63
N ALA A 154 -6.51 16.15 -7.15
CA ALA A 154 -5.49 16.94 -7.86
C ALA A 154 -4.15 16.20 -7.94
N GLY A 155 -3.77 15.49 -6.86
CA GLY A 155 -2.55 14.68 -6.86
C GLY A 155 -2.63 13.53 -7.85
N ALA A 156 -3.74 12.83 -7.91
CA ALA A 156 -3.98 11.80 -8.91
C ALA A 156 -3.92 12.37 -10.34
N ALA A 157 -4.49 13.57 -10.57
CA ALA A 157 -4.43 14.23 -11.86
C ALA A 157 -2.97 14.57 -12.27
N LEU A 158 -2.16 15.05 -11.33
CA LEU A 158 -0.75 15.32 -11.59
C LEU A 158 0.01 14.02 -11.94
N ILE A 159 -0.21 12.94 -11.23
CA ILE A 159 0.38 11.61 -11.52
C ILE A 159 -0.05 11.14 -12.92
N ALA A 160 -1.35 11.21 -13.24
CA ALA A 160 -1.86 10.81 -14.55
C ALA A 160 -1.25 11.63 -15.70
N GLN A 161 -0.98 12.90 -15.47
CA GLN A 161 -0.33 13.79 -16.44
C GLN A 161 1.16 13.46 -16.62
N ARG A 162 1.90 13.23 -15.53
CA ARG A 162 3.35 13.02 -15.54
C ARG A 162 3.76 11.64 -16.06
N CYS A 163 2.98 10.60 -15.77
CA CYS A 163 3.32 9.23 -16.15
C CYS A 163 2.10 8.41 -16.58
N PRO A 164 1.44 8.79 -17.70
CA PRO A 164 0.25 8.06 -18.17
C PRO A 164 0.54 6.59 -18.51
N ASP A 165 1.78 6.26 -18.82
CA ASP A 165 2.30 4.91 -19.10
C ASP A 165 2.42 4.03 -17.84
N LEU A 166 2.50 4.62 -16.65
CA LEU A 166 2.64 3.93 -15.37
C LEU A 166 1.36 3.94 -14.53
N ARG A 167 0.25 4.44 -15.06
CA ARG A 167 -1.00 4.63 -14.31
C ARG A 167 -1.47 3.36 -13.60
N SER A 168 -1.38 2.20 -14.25
CA SER A 168 -1.73 0.89 -13.67
C SER A 168 -0.83 0.44 -12.53
N ARG A 169 0.24 1.17 -12.25
CA ARG A 169 1.16 0.89 -11.15
C ARG A 169 0.93 1.78 -9.94
N PHE A 170 -0.01 2.72 -10.04
CA PHE A 170 -0.47 3.53 -8.93
C PHE A 170 -1.83 3.02 -8.46
N ILE A 171 -1.93 2.78 -7.18
CA ILE A 171 -3.15 2.43 -6.46
C ILE A 171 -3.51 3.68 -5.67
N ILE A 172 -4.55 4.38 -6.11
CA ILE A 172 -4.91 5.66 -5.49
C ILE A 172 -5.71 5.39 -4.23
N GLN A 173 -5.22 5.88 -3.11
CA GLN A 173 -5.93 5.84 -1.84
C GLN A 173 -6.77 7.11 -1.71
N ILE A 174 -8.10 6.94 -1.71
CA ILE A 174 -9.07 8.01 -1.49
C ILE A 174 -9.52 8.01 -0.02
N TYR A 175 -9.93 9.17 0.50
CA TYR A 175 -10.32 9.36 1.90
C TYR A 175 -11.82 9.54 2.09
N HIS A 176 -12.50 9.92 1.02
CA HIS A 176 -13.94 10.15 1.01
C HIS A 176 -14.58 9.54 -0.23
N PRO A 177 -15.80 8.97 -0.13
CA PRO A 177 -16.52 8.38 -1.25
C PRO A 177 -16.66 9.29 -2.48
N GLU A 178 -16.82 10.59 -2.27
CA GLU A 178 -16.99 11.60 -3.33
C GLU A 178 -15.73 11.85 -4.18
N GLU A 179 -14.59 11.34 -3.78
CA GLU A 179 -13.35 11.42 -4.55
C GLU A 179 -13.25 10.33 -5.62
N TYR A 180 -14.06 9.27 -5.48
CA TYR A 180 -13.97 8.08 -6.34
C TYR A 180 -14.12 8.43 -7.83
N ASP A 181 -15.21 9.08 -8.20
CA ASP A 181 -15.47 9.40 -9.61
C ASP A 181 -14.40 10.33 -10.18
N GLN A 182 -13.89 11.27 -9.39
CA GLN A 182 -12.83 12.18 -9.81
C GLN A 182 -11.54 11.42 -10.17
N VAL A 183 -11.19 10.41 -9.38
CA VAL A 183 -10.00 9.57 -9.61
C VAL A 183 -10.24 8.57 -10.74
N ALA A 184 -11.41 7.92 -10.79
CA ALA A 184 -11.76 6.96 -11.83
C ALA A 184 -11.82 7.61 -13.22
N ASP A 185 -12.34 8.84 -13.34
CA ASP A 185 -12.41 9.60 -14.59
C ASP A 185 -11.01 9.95 -15.14
N LEU A 186 -9.98 9.97 -14.29
CA LEU A 186 -8.59 10.10 -14.74
C LEU A 186 -8.03 8.80 -15.33
N GLY A 187 -8.79 7.70 -15.26
CA GLY A 187 -8.46 6.38 -15.77
C GLY A 187 -7.59 5.54 -14.83
N PHE A 188 -7.64 5.80 -13.53
CA PHE A 188 -7.11 4.88 -12.53
C PHE A 188 -8.11 3.75 -12.29
N GLU A 189 -7.64 2.52 -12.41
CA GLU A 189 -8.43 1.30 -12.22
C GLU A 189 -8.28 0.73 -10.80
N HIS A 190 -7.23 1.12 -10.10
CA HIS A 190 -6.89 0.61 -8.78
C HIS A 190 -7.10 1.70 -7.73
N ILE A 191 -8.19 1.58 -6.98
CA ILE A 191 -8.61 2.57 -5.98
C ILE A 191 -8.87 1.85 -4.65
N ILE A 192 -8.29 2.37 -3.56
CA ILE A 192 -8.54 1.94 -2.19
C ILE A 192 -9.29 3.05 -1.46
N LEU A 193 -10.35 2.70 -0.72
CA LEU A 193 -10.98 3.62 0.21
C LEU A 193 -10.32 3.48 1.57
N THR A 194 -9.72 4.56 2.09
CA THR A 194 -9.27 4.62 3.48
C THR A 194 -10.22 5.47 4.32
N VAL A 195 -10.62 4.96 5.47
CA VAL A 195 -11.50 5.72 6.38
C VAL A 195 -10.72 6.69 7.28
N TYR A 196 -9.41 6.83 7.09
CA TYR A 196 -8.50 7.56 7.98
C TYR A 196 -8.97 8.98 8.30
N GLN A 197 -9.37 9.75 7.28
CA GLN A 197 -9.81 11.15 7.45
C GLN A 197 -11.30 11.31 7.73
N MET A 198 -12.09 10.26 7.64
CA MET A 198 -13.52 10.32 7.95
C MET A 198 -13.77 10.64 9.42
N SER A 199 -14.91 11.25 9.73
CA SER A 199 -15.35 11.42 11.11
C SER A 199 -15.55 10.08 11.81
N TRP A 200 -15.54 10.06 13.15
CA TRP A 200 -15.73 8.83 13.90
C TRP A 200 -17.07 8.14 13.59
N SER A 201 -18.13 8.90 13.34
CA SER A 201 -19.44 8.33 12.97
C SER A 201 -19.44 7.71 11.58
N GLU A 202 -18.76 8.33 10.63
CA GLU A 202 -18.64 7.78 9.26
C GLU A 202 -17.81 6.49 9.24
N LYS A 203 -16.68 6.47 9.98
CA LYS A 203 -15.86 5.26 10.11
C LYS A 203 -16.66 4.05 10.62
N GLN A 204 -17.62 4.30 11.50
CA GLN A 204 -18.44 3.24 12.12
C GLN A 204 -19.69 2.88 11.31
N ASP A 205 -20.06 3.64 10.29
CA ASP A 205 -21.18 3.30 9.41
C ASP A 205 -20.77 2.23 8.38
N THR A 206 -20.54 1.02 8.88
CA THR A 206 -20.16 -0.13 8.05
C THR A 206 -21.18 -0.40 6.94
N ALA A 207 -22.46 -0.10 7.16
CA ALA A 207 -23.50 -0.28 6.16
C ALA A 207 -23.33 0.71 5.00
N ALA A 208 -22.89 1.95 5.26
CA ALA A 208 -22.56 2.90 4.20
C ALA A 208 -21.32 2.47 3.42
N LEU A 209 -20.26 2.01 4.12
CA LEU A 209 -19.05 1.50 3.49
C LEU A 209 -19.31 0.29 2.59
N VAL A 210 -20.13 -0.65 3.04
CA VAL A 210 -20.54 -1.84 2.26
C VAL A 210 -21.34 -1.44 1.02
N ARG A 211 -22.31 -0.51 1.16
CA ARG A 211 -23.05 -0.01 0.00
C ARG A 211 -22.14 0.66 -1.02
N PHE A 212 -21.24 1.52 -0.55
CA PHE A 212 -20.29 2.19 -1.44
C PHE A 212 -19.42 1.18 -2.22
N ALA A 213 -18.87 0.17 -1.53
CA ALA A 213 -18.09 -0.88 -2.17
C ALA A 213 -18.89 -1.74 -3.16
N ALA A 214 -20.21 -1.88 -2.96
CA ALA A 214 -21.09 -2.59 -3.89
C ALA A 214 -21.37 -1.78 -5.17
N GLU A 215 -21.30 -0.46 -5.10
CA GLU A 215 -21.57 0.46 -6.21
C GLU A 215 -20.32 0.84 -7.00
N HIS A 216 -19.13 0.71 -6.36
CA HIS A 216 -17.86 1.16 -6.92
C HIS A 216 -16.81 0.05 -6.85
N PRO A 217 -16.12 -0.29 -7.94
CA PRO A 217 -15.00 -1.22 -7.91
C PRO A 217 -13.87 -0.69 -7.02
N LEU A 218 -13.59 -1.38 -5.92
CA LEU A 218 -12.49 -1.06 -5.01
C LEU A 218 -11.49 -2.21 -4.94
N GLU A 219 -10.22 -1.88 -4.85
CA GLU A 219 -9.15 -2.82 -4.49
C GLU A 219 -9.23 -3.24 -3.01
N GLY A 220 -9.85 -2.41 -2.18
CA GLY A 220 -10.09 -2.69 -0.78
C GLY A 220 -10.58 -1.49 0.02
N ILE A 221 -10.87 -1.79 1.29
CA ILE A 221 -11.15 -0.78 2.32
C ILE A 221 -10.07 -0.89 3.37
N THR A 222 -9.43 0.23 3.71
CA THR A 222 -8.43 0.29 4.78
C THR A 222 -8.89 1.13 5.96
N PHE A 223 -8.56 0.70 7.18
CA PHE A 223 -8.97 1.36 8.42
C PHE A 223 -7.91 1.20 9.52
N PRO A 224 -7.93 2.08 10.54
CA PRO A 224 -7.05 1.97 11.70
C PRO A 224 -7.25 0.63 12.45
N ALA A 225 -6.16 0.01 12.89
CA ALA A 225 -6.20 -1.30 13.54
C ALA A 225 -7.13 -1.35 14.78
N GLU A 226 -7.27 -0.22 15.47
CA GLU A 226 -8.14 -0.12 16.66
C GLU A 226 -9.62 -0.36 16.34
N LEU A 227 -10.05 -0.13 15.10
CA LEU A 227 -11.42 -0.44 14.69
C LEU A 227 -11.67 -1.95 14.56
N ALA A 228 -10.63 -2.75 14.34
CA ALA A 228 -10.75 -4.20 14.33
C ALA A 228 -11.14 -4.78 15.71
N ASP A 229 -10.87 -4.06 16.78
CA ASP A 229 -11.28 -4.44 18.14
C ASP A 229 -12.75 -4.08 18.46
N THR A 230 -13.41 -3.34 17.56
CA THR A 230 -14.82 -2.99 17.71
C THR A 230 -15.69 -4.21 17.40
N PRO A 231 -16.51 -4.70 18.35
CA PRO A 231 -17.31 -5.89 18.13
C PRO A 231 -18.21 -5.79 16.89
N GLY A 232 -18.09 -6.76 15.99
CA GLY A 232 -18.90 -6.83 14.77
C GLY A 232 -18.43 -5.93 13.63
N TYR A 233 -17.40 -5.12 13.81
CA TYR A 233 -16.94 -4.18 12.79
C TYR A 233 -16.35 -4.90 11.56
N VAL A 234 -15.39 -5.79 11.78
CA VAL A 234 -14.76 -6.56 10.72
C VAL A 234 -15.76 -7.47 10.02
N GLU A 235 -16.59 -8.17 10.82
CA GLU A 235 -17.64 -9.07 10.31
C GLU A 235 -18.61 -8.32 9.37
N ALA A 236 -19.02 -7.11 9.77
CA ALA A 236 -19.90 -6.30 8.94
C ALA A 236 -19.22 -5.84 7.65
N LEU A 237 -17.96 -5.44 7.69
CA LEU A 237 -17.22 -5.03 6.50
C LEU A 237 -16.92 -6.19 5.54
N LEU A 238 -16.80 -7.43 6.05
CA LEU A 238 -16.62 -8.61 5.18
C LEU A 238 -17.82 -8.82 4.24
N GLU A 239 -18.99 -8.26 4.54
CA GLU A 239 -20.15 -8.26 3.63
C GLU A 239 -19.89 -7.46 2.34
N ALA A 240 -18.94 -6.53 2.34
CA ALA A 240 -18.55 -5.78 1.15
C ALA A 240 -17.92 -6.65 0.06
N GLN A 241 -17.41 -7.84 0.44
CA GLN A 241 -16.71 -8.77 -0.46
C GLN A 241 -15.50 -8.16 -1.18
N VAL A 242 -14.90 -7.13 -0.60
CA VAL A 242 -13.63 -6.53 -1.04
C VAL A 242 -12.55 -6.81 0.01
N PRO A 243 -11.27 -6.81 -0.38
CA PRO A 243 -10.17 -6.96 0.58
C PRO A 243 -10.22 -5.91 1.68
N LEU A 244 -9.97 -6.34 2.92
CA LEU A 244 -9.88 -5.46 4.08
C LEU A 244 -8.41 -5.30 4.48
N PHE A 245 -8.00 -4.05 4.69
CA PHE A 245 -6.64 -3.71 5.09
C PHE A 245 -6.65 -2.93 6.39
N VAL A 246 -5.58 -3.08 7.17
CA VAL A 246 -5.39 -2.31 8.41
C VAL A 246 -4.04 -1.61 8.43
N HIS A 247 -3.98 -0.46 9.07
CA HIS A 247 -2.78 0.37 9.22
C HIS A 247 -2.63 0.86 10.66
N THR A 248 -1.46 1.06 11.18
CA THR A 248 -0.18 0.44 10.82
C THR A 248 0.14 -0.56 11.91
N VAL A 249 0.48 -1.78 11.56
CA VAL A 249 0.68 -2.86 12.54
C VAL A 249 2.06 -3.49 12.32
N ASN A 250 2.91 -3.40 13.33
CA ASN A 250 4.29 -3.87 13.27
C ASN A 250 4.52 -5.16 14.07
N ASP A 251 3.69 -5.47 15.06
CA ASP A 251 3.84 -6.69 15.85
C ASP A 251 3.33 -7.92 15.08
N PRO A 252 4.15 -8.97 14.89
CA PRO A 252 3.73 -10.17 14.14
C PRO A 252 2.58 -10.95 14.79
N ALA A 253 2.43 -10.89 16.12
CA ALA A 253 1.33 -11.57 16.79
C ALA A 253 -0.01 -10.85 16.54
N ASP A 254 0.00 -9.53 16.54
CA ASP A 254 -1.16 -8.69 16.20
C ASP A 254 -1.51 -8.87 14.71
N GLN A 255 -0.52 -8.88 13.82
CA GLN A 255 -0.74 -9.18 12.40
C GLN A 255 -1.42 -10.54 12.22
N ALA A 256 -0.94 -11.57 12.89
CA ALA A 256 -1.53 -12.91 12.83
C ALA A 256 -2.95 -12.95 13.44
N ALA A 257 -3.24 -12.14 14.45
CA ALA A 257 -4.58 -12.03 15.01
C ALA A 257 -5.58 -11.41 14.02
N LEU A 258 -5.18 -10.32 13.35
CA LEU A 258 -5.98 -9.64 12.34
C LEU A 258 -6.28 -10.54 11.13
N VAL A 259 -5.29 -11.29 10.66
CA VAL A 259 -5.50 -12.26 9.57
C VAL A 259 -6.54 -13.31 9.95
N ARG A 260 -6.55 -13.79 11.19
CA ARG A 260 -7.59 -14.72 11.68
C ARG A 260 -8.99 -14.10 11.72
N GLN A 261 -9.10 -12.79 11.81
CA GLN A 261 -10.38 -12.06 11.72
C GLN A 261 -10.86 -11.86 10.28
N GLY A 262 -10.04 -12.17 9.27
CA GLY A 262 -10.39 -12.01 7.86
C GLY A 262 -9.72 -10.81 7.18
N ILE A 263 -8.77 -10.15 7.85
CA ILE A 263 -7.98 -9.07 7.23
C ILE A 263 -7.07 -9.66 6.14
N SER A 264 -7.13 -9.06 4.96
CA SER A 264 -6.44 -9.50 3.76
C SER A 264 -5.05 -8.89 3.61
N GLY A 265 -4.82 -7.71 4.18
CA GLY A 265 -3.53 -7.05 4.11
C GLY A 265 -3.26 -6.10 5.26
N ILE A 266 -1.98 -5.81 5.45
CA ILE A 266 -1.49 -5.06 6.60
C ILE A 266 -0.47 -4.03 6.13
N TYR A 267 -0.68 -2.79 6.52
CA TYR A 267 0.33 -1.74 6.41
C TYR A 267 1.29 -1.85 7.59
N THR A 268 2.58 -1.87 7.30
CA THR A 268 3.64 -2.03 8.30
C THR A 268 4.87 -1.20 7.94
N ASP A 269 5.56 -0.68 8.96
CA ASP A 269 6.85 0.00 8.78
C ASP A 269 7.99 -0.99 8.52
N LEU A 270 7.80 -2.21 9.00
CA LEU A 270 8.87 -3.20 9.08
C LEU A 270 8.70 -4.23 7.98
N GLY A 271 9.13 -4.28 6.89
CA GLY A 271 8.99 -5.35 5.89
C GLY A 271 8.63 -6.74 6.46
N ALA A 272 8.37 -7.70 5.61
CA ALA A 272 8.07 -9.07 6.08
C ALA A 272 9.18 -9.56 7.02
N PRO A 273 8.84 -10.22 8.14
CA PRO A 273 9.86 -10.81 9.00
C PRO A 273 10.74 -11.74 8.16
N ALA A 274 12.06 -11.66 8.38
CA ALA A 274 12.99 -12.59 7.76
C ALA A 274 12.52 -14.03 8.02
N PRO A 275 12.62 -14.94 7.06
CA PRO A 275 12.29 -16.34 7.29
C PRO A 275 13.04 -16.81 8.54
N GLN A 276 12.31 -17.34 9.52
CA GLN A 276 12.96 -17.98 10.66
C GLN A 276 13.68 -19.22 10.13
N GLU A 277 14.99 -19.28 10.29
CA GLU A 277 15.82 -20.43 9.97
C GLU A 277 15.46 -21.66 10.81
#